data_c8a608f827e78302b7065ca70f86e86f
#
_entry.id   c8a608f827e78302b7065ca70f86e86f
#
_cell.length_a   1.000
_cell.length_b   1.000
_cell.length_c   1.000
_cell.angle_alpha   90.00
_cell.angle_beta   90.00
_cell.angle_gamma   90.00
#
_symmetry.space_group_name_H-M   'P 1'
#
loop_
_entity.id
_entity.type
_entity.pdbx_description
1 polymer ?
#
loop_
_entity_poly.entity_id
_entity_poly.type
_entity_poly.pdbx_seq_one_letter_code
_entity_poly.pdbx_strand_id
1 'polypeptide(L)'
;AVIYELHVRSFLDSTGDGVWDFRGLTSKLDYIQDLGATVVWLLPFYPSPLKDDGYDIADFTGVHPMYGTLRDFKGFLREAHRRGLRVVTEMVLNHTSDKHPWFQRARQAPPGSSHRDFYVWSDTQEKYRDARIIFKDFESSNWSWDPVAKAYFWHRFYAHQPDLNYDNPAVRRAVFRAVDFWLGLGVDGLRLDAVPYLYERDGTVCENLPETHAFLKDLRRHVDGAYTGRMLLSEANQWPEDVRP
;
A
#
# COMPACT_ATOMS: atom_id res chain seq x y z
N ALA A 1 -20.74 -10.83 -0.23
CA ALA A 1 -19.60 -11.18 -1.09
C ALA A 1 -18.79 -12.29 -0.42
N VAL A 2 -18.28 -13.23 -1.22
CA VAL A 2 -17.28 -14.22 -0.80
C VAL A 2 -15.97 -13.80 -1.45
N ILE A 3 -14.96 -13.50 -0.62
CA ILE A 3 -13.68 -12.97 -1.08
C ILE A 3 -12.66 -14.11 -1.06
N TYR A 4 -11.99 -14.34 -2.18
CA TYR A 4 -10.85 -15.24 -2.29
C TYR A 4 -9.56 -14.41 -2.33
N GLU A 5 -8.82 -14.43 -1.24
CA GLU A 5 -7.52 -13.77 -1.11
C GLU A 5 -6.43 -14.68 -1.66
N LEU A 6 -5.51 -14.13 -2.45
CA LEU A 6 -4.39 -14.88 -2.99
C LEU A 6 -3.16 -14.01 -3.28
N HIS A 7 -2.00 -14.64 -3.20
CA HIS A 7 -0.76 -14.10 -3.73
C HIS A 7 -0.54 -14.60 -5.15
N VAL A 8 -0.30 -13.72 -6.15
CA VAL A 8 -0.10 -14.11 -7.55
C VAL A 8 0.99 -15.19 -7.69
N ARG A 9 2.09 -15.05 -6.95
CA ARG A 9 3.22 -16.00 -6.94
C ARG A 9 2.91 -17.38 -6.34
N SER A 10 1.70 -17.64 -5.87
CA SER A 10 1.35 -18.89 -5.17
C SER A 10 0.26 -19.68 -5.87
N PHE A 11 -0.09 -19.38 -7.13
CA PHE A 11 -1.28 -19.94 -7.76
C PHE A 11 -1.00 -20.89 -8.94
N LEU A 12 -0.34 -20.43 -10.00
CA LEU A 12 0.08 -21.25 -11.14
C LEU A 12 1.21 -20.57 -11.91
N ASP A 13 2.27 -21.35 -12.18
CA ASP A 13 3.35 -21.00 -13.11
C ASP A 13 2.92 -21.33 -14.54
N SER A 14 2.79 -20.34 -15.42
CA SER A 14 2.40 -20.54 -16.81
C SER A 14 3.57 -20.70 -17.77
N THR A 15 4.79 -20.39 -17.30
CA THR A 15 6.01 -20.37 -18.12
C THR A 15 6.96 -21.53 -17.83
N GLY A 16 6.80 -22.18 -16.66
CA GLY A 16 7.67 -23.28 -16.21
C GLY A 16 9.00 -22.80 -15.63
N ASP A 17 9.10 -21.52 -15.24
CA ASP A 17 10.31 -20.92 -14.68
C ASP A 17 10.38 -20.99 -13.15
N GLY A 18 9.37 -21.61 -12.51
CA GLY A 18 9.24 -21.72 -11.05
C GLY A 18 8.58 -20.52 -10.40
N VAL A 19 8.14 -19.54 -11.18
CA VAL A 19 7.43 -18.34 -10.70
C VAL A 19 6.01 -18.31 -11.27
N TRP A 20 5.05 -18.12 -10.42
CA TRP A 20 3.64 -18.04 -10.80
C TRP A 20 3.28 -16.59 -11.21
N ASP A 21 2.40 -16.47 -12.20
CA ASP A 21 2.17 -15.23 -12.92
C ASP A 21 0.69 -14.95 -13.20
N PHE A 22 0.36 -13.76 -13.72
CA PHE A 22 -1.00 -13.37 -14.07
C PHE A 22 -1.64 -14.24 -15.16
N ARG A 23 -0.85 -14.82 -16.07
CA ARG A 23 -1.40 -15.71 -17.12
C ARG A 23 -1.85 -17.02 -16.50
N GLY A 24 -1.02 -17.58 -15.61
CA GLY A 24 -1.35 -18.76 -14.83
C GLY A 24 -2.59 -18.54 -13.97
N LEU A 25 -2.64 -17.45 -13.23
CA LEU A 25 -3.82 -17.09 -12.43
C LEU A 25 -5.06 -16.93 -13.31
N THR A 26 -4.95 -16.27 -14.46
CA THR A 26 -6.07 -16.11 -15.41
C THR A 26 -6.64 -17.45 -15.87
N SER A 27 -5.80 -18.44 -16.09
CA SER A 27 -6.23 -19.78 -16.50
C SER A 27 -7.00 -20.56 -15.42
N LYS A 28 -6.95 -20.08 -14.16
CA LYS A 28 -7.57 -20.69 -12.98
C LYS A 28 -8.79 -19.93 -12.45
N LEU A 29 -9.26 -18.92 -13.16
CA LEU A 29 -10.42 -18.14 -12.73
C LEU A 29 -11.70 -18.98 -12.64
N ASP A 30 -11.86 -20.01 -13.50
CA ASP A 30 -13.01 -20.90 -13.41
C ASP A 30 -13.01 -21.69 -12.09
N TYR A 31 -11.85 -22.17 -11.65
CA TYR A 31 -11.71 -22.82 -10.34
C TYR A 31 -12.14 -21.89 -9.19
N ILE A 32 -11.73 -20.61 -9.21
CA ILE A 32 -12.11 -19.64 -8.18
C ILE A 32 -13.63 -19.39 -8.20
N GLN A 33 -14.21 -19.30 -9.39
CA GLN A 33 -15.66 -19.15 -9.57
C GLN A 33 -16.43 -20.36 -9.05
N ASP A 34 -15.96 -21.57 -9.35
CA ASP A 34 -16.58 -22.84 -8.93
C ASP A 34 -16.55 -23.03 -7.41
N LEU A 35 -15.59 -22.43 -6.71
CA LEU A 35 -15.57 -22.36 -5.25
C LEU A 35 -16.66 -21.46 -4.67
N GLY A 36 -17.40 -20.72 -5.51
CA GLY A 36 -18.44 -19.78 -5.08
C GLY A 36 -17.90 -18.41 -4.67
N ALA A 37 -16.63 -18.09 -4.95
CA ALA A 37 -16.08 -16.76 -4.73
C ALA A 37 -16.73 -15.76 -5.70
N THR A 38 -16.92 -14.53 -5.22
CA THR A 38 -17.47 -13.41 -6.00
C THR A 38 -16.49 -12.28 -6.15
N VAL A 39 -15.41 -12.31 -5.37
CA VAL A 39 -14.33 -11.32 -5.37
C VAL A 39 -12.98 -12.04 -5.30
N VAL A 40 -12.04 -11.61 -6.11
CA VAL A 40 -10.62 -11.98 -6.00
C VAL A 40 -9.89 -10.81 -5.38
N TRP A 41 -9.25 -11.02 -4.23
CA TRP A 41 -8.37 -10.05 -3.60
C TRP A 41 -6.93 -10.46 -3.83
N LEU A 42 -6.19 -9.62 -4.54
CA LEU A 42 -4.77 -9.80 -4.87
C LEU A 42 -3.89 -9.14 -3.81
N LEU A 43 -3.05 -9.92 -3.14
CA LEU A 43 -1.95 -9.39 -2.34
C LEU A 43 -0.98 -8.59 -3.21
N PRO A 44 -0.06 -7.78 -2.64
CA PRO A 44 0.78 -6.86 -3.41
C PRO A 44 1.52 -7.55 -4.56
N PHE A 45 1.38 -6.99 -5.75
CA PHE A 45 2.03 -7.47 -6.98
C PHE A 45 2.80 -6.35 -7.70
N TYR A 46 2.99 -5.24 -7.04
CA TYR A 46 3.69 -4.06 -7.55
C TYR A 46 5.20 -4.27 -7.58
N PRO A 47 5.97 -3.50 -8.39
CA PRO A 47 7.42 -3.48 -8.29
C PRO A 47 7.87 -3.23 -6.85
N SER A 48 8.69 -4.15 -6.34
CA SER A 48 9.14 -4.19 -4.96
C SER A 48 10.46 -4.93 -4.87
N PRO A 49 11.36 -4.60 -3.92
CA PRO A 49 12.49 -5.44 -3.53
C PRO A 49 12.10 -6.77 -2.88
N LEU A 50 10.80 -6.97 -2.57
CA LEU A 50 10.23 -8.17 -1.94
C LEU A 50 10.84 -8.51 -0.57
N LYS A 51 11.26 -7.52 0.18
CA LYS A 51 11.78 -7.70 1.54
C LYS A 51 10.66 -7.94 2.55
N ASP A 52 9.45 -7.50 2.21
CA ASP A 52 8.23 -7.69 2.98
C ASP A 52 7.09 -8.14 2.04
N ASP A 53 7.34 -9.22 1.30
CA ASP A 53 6.36 -9.89 0.42
C ASP A 53 5.61 -8.99 -0.56
N GLY A 54 6.18 -7.80 -0.87
CA GLY A 54 5.61 -6.84 -1.79
C GLY A 54 4.94 -5.64 -1.11
N TYR A 55 4.81 -5.64 0.23
CA TYR A 55 4.33 -4.46 0.97
C TYR A 55 5.34 -3.31 0.97
N ASP A 56 6.62 -3.57 0.67
CA ASP A 56 7.65 -2.56 0.40
C ASP A 56 7.62 -2.10 -1.06
N ILE A 57 6.59 -1.33 -1.43
CA ILE A 57 6.31 -0.91 -2.81
C ILE A 57 7.34 0.10 -3.31
N ALA A 58 7.92 -0.16 -4.49
CA ALA A 58 8.85 0.73 -5.17
C ALA A 58 8.22 1.52 -6.34
N ASP A 59 7.06 1.09 -6.85
CA ASP A 59 6.25 1.80 -7.85
C ASP A 59 4.78 1.40 -7.70
N PHE A 60 3.92 2.36 -7.40
CA PHE A 60 2.48 2.13 -7.21
C PHE A 60 1.71 1.85 -8.50
N THR A 61 2.28 2.08 -9.66
CA THR A 61 1.58 2.02 -10.96
C THR A 61 2.07 0.92 -11.89
N GLY A 62 3.03 0.11 -11.43
CA GLY A 62 3.61 -1.00 -12.16
C GLY A 62 3.09 -2.37 -11.71
N VAL A 63 3.48 -3.39 -12.47
CA VAL A 63 3.39 -4.80 -12.11
C VAL A 63 4.80 -5.32 -11.95
N HIS A 64 5.08 -6.07 -10.88
CA HIS A 64 6.41 -6.66 -10.68
C HIS A 64 6.75 -7.61 -11.84
N PRO A 65 7.94 -7.49 -12.45
CA PRO A 65 8.30 -8.24 -13.67
C PRO A 65 8.12 -9.76 -13.55
N MET A 66 8.30 -10.33 -12.34
CA MET A 66 8.12 -11.77 -12.11
C MET A 66 6.66 -12.22 -12.28
N TYR A 67 5.68 -11.34 -12.11
CA TYR A 67 4.25 -11.66 -12.24
C TYR A 67 3.72 -11.38 -13.65
N GLY A 68 4.53 -10.82 -14.52
CA GLY A 68 4.16 -10.42 -15.87
C GLY A 68 4.17 -8.90 -16.06
N THR A 69 3.27 -8.43 -16.91
CA THR A 69 3.17 -7.03 -17.31
C THR A 69 1.82 -6.43 -16.94
N LEU A 70 1.71 -5.10 -17.01
CA LEU A 70 0.42 -4.41 -16.88
C LEU A 70 -0.60 -4.88 -17.95
N ARG A 71 -0.14 -5.35 -19.12
CA ARG A 71 -1.00 -5.96 -20.14
C ARG A 71 -1.59 -7.29 -19.65
N ASP A 72 -0.78 -8.10 -18.99
CA ASP A 72 -1.22 -9.39 -18.42
C ASP A 72 -2.22 -9.17 -17.29
N PHE A 73 -1.97 -8.21 -16.39
CA PHE A 73 -2.94 -7.78 -15.38
C PHE A 73 -4.27 -7.31 -16.00
N LYS A 74 -4.24 -6.46 -17.03
CA LYS A 74 -5.46 -6.03 -17.75
C LYS A 74 -6.19 -7.19 -18.40
N GLY A 75 -5.45 -8.19 -18.87
CA GLY A 75 -6.00 -9.45 -19.37
C GLY A 75 -6.74 -10.22 -18.29
N PHE A 76 -6.09 -10.40 -17.13
CA PHE A 76 -6.67 -11.03 -15.95
C PHE A 76 -7.95 -10.30 -15.50
N LEU A 77 -7.90 -8.99 -15.35
CA LEU A 77 -9.04 -8.17 -14.90
C LEU A 77 -10.27 -8.36 -15.83
N ARG A 78 -10.05 -8.29 -17.14
CA ARG A 78 -11.10 -8.49 -18.14
C ARG A 78 -11.70 -9.89 -18.06
N GLU A 79 -10.88 -10.94 -17.87
CA GLU A 79 -11.32 -12.32 -17.77
C GLU A 79 -12.05 -12.60 -16.44
N ALA A 80 -11.64 -11.96 -15.35
CA ALA A 80 -12.35 -11.99 -14.07
C ALA A 80 -13.76 -11.37 -14.21
N HIS A 81 -13.85 -10.18 -14.79
CA HIS A 81 -15.12 -9.51 -15.03
C HIS A 81 -16.06 -10.30 -15.95
N ARG A 82 -15.52 -10.95 -16.99
CA ARG A 82 -16.31 -11.82 -17.88
C ARG A 82 -17.00 -12.98 -17.13
N ARG A 83 -16.41 -13.40 -16.01
CA ARG A 83 -16.96 -14.44 -15.13
C ARG A 83 -17.84 -13.89 -13.99
N GLY A 84 -18.06 -12.57 -13.94
CA GLY A 84 -18.79 -11.92 -12.86
C GLY A 84 -17.97 -11.79 -11.56
N LEU A 85 -16.68 -12.10 -11.59
CA LEU A 85 -15.77 -11.90 -10.47
C LEU A 85 -15.34 -10.43 -10.38
N ARG A 86 -15.38 -9.85 -9.19
CA ARG A 86 -14.80 -8.55 -8.91
C ARG A 86 -13.35 -8.71 -8.47
N VAL A 87 -12.54 -7.66 -8.68
CA VAL A 87 -11.13 -7.65 -8.32
C VAL A 87 -10.83 -6.54 -7.33
N VAL A 88 -10.20 -6.89 -6.23
CA VAL A 88 -9.67 -5.98 -5.20
C VAL A 88 -8.16 -6.11 -5.20
N THR A 89 -7.46 -4.97 -5.14
CA THR A 89 -5.99 -4.95 -5.02
C THR A 89 -5.57 -4.24 -3.74
N GLU A 90 -4.35 -4.51 -3.29
CA GLU A 90 -3.75 -3.81 -2.17
C GLU A 90 -3.46 -2.35 -2.51
N MET A 91 -3.50 -1.49 -1.49
CA MET A 91 -2.98 -0.14 -1.56
C MET A 91 -2.28 0.18 -0.24
N VAL A 92 -0.96 0.08 -0.23
CA VAL A 92 -0.14 0.40 0.93
C VAL A 92 -0.01 1.91 1.02
N LEU A 93 -0.78 2.52 1.91
CA LEU A 93 -0.85 3.98 2.01
C LEU A 93 0.19 4.56 2.98
N ASN A 94 0.59 3.80 4.02
CA ASN A 94 1.40 4.30 5.10
C ASN A 94 2.83 4.61 4.70
N HIS A 95 3.45 3.76 3.89
CA HIS A 95 4.88 3.79 3.60
C HIS A 95 5.19 3.38 2.16
N THR A 96 6.44 3.50 1.79
CA THR A 96 6.98 2.93 0.54
C THR A 96 8.23 2.12 0.83
N SER A 97 8.73 1.38 -0.16
CA SER A 97 10.10 0.90 -0.10
C SER A 97 11.10 2.06 -0.01
N ASP A 98 12.24 1.83 0.65
CA ASP A 98 13.40 2.72 0.57
C ASP A 98 13.95 2.85 -0.85
N LYS A 99 13.56 1.97 -1.78
CA LYS A 99 13.90 2.02 -3.21
C LYS A 99 12.93 2.84 -4.05
N HIS A 100 11.80 3.27 -3.48
CA HIS A 100 10.85 4.09 -4.21
C HIS A 100 11.48 5.41 -4.69
N PRO A 101 11.24 5.86 -5.93
CA PRO A 101 11.79 7.12 -6.44
C PRO A 101 11.47 8.35 -5.59
N TRP A 102 10.32 8.33 -4.88
CA TRP A 102 9.99 9.42 -3.95
C TRP A 102 10.97 9.49 -2.79
N PHE A 103 11.32 8.35 -2.17
CA PHE A 103 12.28 8.31 -1.07
C PHE A 103 13.69 8.68 -1.55
N GLN A 104 14.11 8.12 -2.70
CA GLN A 104 15.42 8.42 -3.28
C GLN A 104 15.58 9.92 -3.62
N ARG A 105 14.50 10.58 -4.03
CA ARG A 105 14.49 12.04 -4.22
C ARG A 105 14.47 12.80 -2.90
N ALA A 106 13.64 12.35 -1.94
CA ALA A 106 13.50 13.01 -0.65
C ALA A 106 14.82 13.04 0.13
N ARG A 107 15.55 11.93 0.19
CA ARG A 107 16.83 11.84 0.92
C ARG A 107 17.93 12.75 0.37
N GLN A 108 17.83 13.13 -0.91
CA GLN A 108 18.77 14.05 -1.58
C GLN A 108 18.31 15.51 -1.57
N ALA A 109 17.04 15.75 -1.24
CA ALA A 109 16.46 17.09 -1.29
C ALA A 109 16.83 17.92 -0.05
N PRO A 110 16.90 19.26 -0.18
CA PRO A 110 17.15 20.14 0.95
C PRO A 110 16.04 20.02 2.01
N PRO A 111 16.38 20.14 3.32
CA PRO A 111 15.37 20.24 4.38
C PRO A 111 14.35 21.36 4.09
N GLY A 112 13.07 21.12 4.42
CA GLY A 112 11.96 22.05 4.19
C GLY A 112 11.48 22.15 2.75
N SER A 113 12.09 21.41 1.80
CA SER A 113 11.56 21.32 0.45
C SER A 113 10.38 20.35 0.38
N SER A 114 9.43 20.61 -0.54
CA SER A 114 8.28 19.72 -0.75
C SER A 114 8.67 18.26 -1.10
N HIS A 115 9.83 18.05 -1.70
CA HIS A 115 10.33 16.70 -1.97
C HIS A 115 10.91 16.05 -0.72
N ARG A 116 11.63 16.80 0.13
CA ARG A 116 12.14 16.32 1.42
C ARG A 116 10.97 15.88 2.29
N ASP A 117 9.97 16.73 2.36
CA ASP A 117 8.81 16.56 3.23
C ASP A 117 7.78 15.55 2.70
N PHE A 118 8.13 14.74 1.68
CA PHE A 118 7.36 13.56 1.30
C PHE A 118 7.38 12.47 2.37
N TYR A 119 8.42 12.44 3.21
CA TYR A 119 8.58 11.50 4.30
C TYR A 119 8.75 12.25 5.61
N VAL A 120 8.61 11.54 6.72
CA VAL A 120 8.73 12.11 8.06
C VAL A 120 10.19 12.08 8.49
N TRP A 121 10.77 13.23 8.79
CA TRP A 121 12.18 13.41 9.15
C TRP A 121 12.36 14.09 10.50
N SER A 122 13.49 13.80 11.16
CA SER A 122 13.89 14.46 12.40
C SER A 122 15.42 14.49 12.51
N ASP A 123 15.95 15.50 13.21
CA ASP A 123 17.37 15.56 13.56
C ASP A 123 17.70 14.64 14.75
N THR A 124 16.69 14.19 15.50
CA THR A 124 16.82 13.32 16.67
C THR A 124 15.79 12.20 16.66
N GLN A 125 15.96 11.19 17.51
CA GLN A 125 15.00 10.11 17.73
C GLN A 125 14.00 10.41 18.86
N GLU A 126 13.90 11.67 19.30
CA GLU A 126 13.16 12.04 20.51
C GLU A 126 11.65 12.21 20.28
N LYS A 127 11.24 12.46 19.02
CA LYS A 127 9.84 12.63 18.66
C LYS A 127 9.07 11.30 18.71
N TYR A 128 7.78 11.39 19.00
CA TYR A 128 6.82 10.27 18.94
C TYR A 128 7.19 9.08 19.81
N ARG A 129 7.76 9.33 21.00
CA ARG A 129 8.25 8.29 21.93
C ARG A 129 7.17 7.34 22.43
N ASP A 130 5.92 7.82 22.48
CA ASP A 130 4.77 7.00 22.94
C ASP A 130 4.30 6.00 21.87
N ALA A 131 4.79 6.14 20.63
CA ALA A 131 4.47 5.22 19.56
C ALA A 131 5.21 3.89 19.76
N ARG A 132 4.45 2.81 19.89
CA ARG A 132 5.02 1.46 20.05
C ARG A 132 5.82 1.04 18.82
N ILE A 133 6.84 0.22 19.00
CA ILE A 133 7.53 -0.48 17.92
C ILE A 133 6.70 -1.73 17.59
N ILE A 134 6.27 -1.87 16.33
CA ILE A 134 5.41 -2.97 15.90
C ILE A 134 6.23 -4.26 15.78
N PHE A 135 7.36 -4.24 15.10
CA PHE A 135 8.22 -5.41 14.88
C PHE A 135 9.42 -5.44 15.83
N LYS A 136 9.15 -5.58 17.14
CA LYS A 136 10.17 -5.55 18.20
C LYS A 136 11.28 -6.59 18.07
N ASP A 137 11.04 -7.68 17.35
CA ASP A 137 12.04 -8.73 17.12
C ASP A 137 13.07 -8.33 16.05
N PHE A 138 12.76 -7.31 15.25
CA PHE A 138 13.60 -6.85 14.13
C PHE A 138 14.05 -5.40 14.28
N GLU A 139 13.24 -4.55 14.92
CA GLU A 139 13.48 -3.12 15.03
C GLU A 139 13.62 -2.69 16.50
N SER A 140 14.60 -1.84 16.78
CA SER A 140 14.85 -1.27 18.10
C SER A 140 14.33 0.16 18.26
N SER A 141 13.94 0.80 17.14
CA SER A 141 13.44 2.17 17.07
C SER A 141 12.51 2.32 15.88
N ASN A 142 11.58 3.26 15.95
CA ASN A 142 10.81 3.72 14.77
C ASN A 142 11.58 4.76 13.94
N TRP A 143 12.80 5.09 14.33
CA TRP A 143 13.67 6.04 13.64
C TRP A 143 14.95 5.36 13.14
N SER A 144 15.30 5.58 11.87
CA SER A 144 16.56 5.12 11.28
C SER A 144 17.35 6.26 10.66
N TRP A 145 18.66 6.24 10.86
CA TRP A 145 19.56 7.26 10.30
C TRP A 145 19.79 7.06 8.81
N ASP A 146 19.59 8.12 8.03
CA ASP A 146 19.94 8.17 6.62
C ASP A 146 21.22 8.99 6.41
N PRO A 147 22.33 8.37 5.95
CA PRO A 147 23.61 9.08 5.80
C PRO A 147 23.61 10.07 4.63
N VAL A 148 22.72 9.92 3.64
CA VAL A 148 22.58 10.85 2.52
C VAL A 148 21.81 12.10 2.95
N ALA A 149 20.69 11.87 3.61
CA ALA A 149 19.85 12.93 4.16
C ALA A 149 20.47 13.63 5.36
N LYS A 150 21.39 12.96 6.07
CA LYS A 150 21.97 13.37 7.36
C LYS A 150 20.89 13.70 8.37
N ALA A 151 19.86 12.85 8.45
CA ALA A 151 18.74 12.96 9.34
C ALA A 151 18.14 11.59 9.62
N TYR A 152 17.34 11.48 10.65
CA TYR A 152 16.53 10.30 10.90
C TYR A 152 15.23 10.38 10.11
N PHE A 153 14.82 9.24 9.51
CA PHE A 153 13.49 9.09 8.94
C PHE A 153 12.65 8.17 9.80
N TRP A 154 11.35 8.44 9.85
CA TRP A 154 10.38 7.65 10.55
C TRP A 154 9.97 6.42 9.74
N HIS A 155 9.79 5.29 10.41
CA HIS A 155 9.19 4.09 9.86
C HIS A 155 8.39 3.39 10.96
N ARG A 156 7.16 3.06 10.68
CA ARG A 156 6.30 2.37 11.64
C ARG A 156 6.55 0.87 11.63
N PHE A 157 6.99 0.34 10.51
CA PHE A 157 7.27 -1.05 10.25
C PHE A 157 8.79 -1.27 10.15
N TYR A 158 9.26 -1.90 9.07
CA TYR A 158 10.71 -2.12 8.90
C TYR A 158 11.47 -0.84 8.51
N ALA A 159 12.74 -0.78 8.86
CA ALA A 159 13.62 0.33 8.49
C ALA A 159 13.77 0.53 6.96
N HIS A 160 13.42 -0.45 6.14
CA HIS A 160 13.38 -0.29 4.68
C HIS A 160 12.02 0.17 4.15
N GLN A 161 11.09 0.55 5.03
CA GLN A 161 9.74 1.02 4.71
C GLN A 161 9.51 2.41 5.33
N PRO A 162 10.13 3.49 4.80
CA PRO A 162 9.95 4.84 5.31
C PRO A 162 8.50 5.30 5.16
N ASP A 163 7.97 5.94 6.20
CA ASP A 163 6.59 6.41 6.24
C ASP A 163 6.40 7.72 5.47
N LEU A 164 5.30 7.80 4.75
CA LEU A 164 4.87 8.97 4.00
C LEU A 164 4.36 10.06 4.94
N ASN A 165 4.70 11.31 4.66
CA ASN A 165 4.25 12.46 5.44
C ASN A 165 2.90 13.00 4.93
N TYR A 166 1.82 12.60 5.55
CA TYR A 166 0.46 13.02 5.17
C TYR A 166 0.13 14.48 5.50
N ASP A 167 0.94 15.17 6.31
CA ASP A 167 0.83 16.62 6.48
C ASP A 167 1.20 17.36 5.18
N ASN A 168 2.00 16.74 4.31
CA ASN A 168 2.32 17.29 3.00
C ASN A 168 1.18 17.06 1.99
N PRO A 169 0.50 18.12 1.50
CA PRO A 169 -0.56 17.95 0.51
C PRO A 169 -0.11 17.30 -0.81
N ALA A 170 1.20 17.36 -1.12
CA ALA A 170 1.72 16.71 -2.32
C ALA A 170 1.71 15.18 -2.19
N VAL A 171 1.93 14.64 -0.99
CA VAL A 171 1.78 13.20 -0.69
C VAL A 171 0.35 12.77 -0.92
N ARG A 172 -0.63 13.45 -0.32
CA ARG A 172 -2.06 13.11 -0.49
C ARG A 172 -2.48 13.11 -1.97
N ARG A 173 -2.04 14.12 -2.74
CA ARG A 173 -2.28 14.15 -4.20
C ARG A 173 -1.59 13.00 -4.95
N ALA A 174 -0.39 12.60 -4.53
CA ALA A 174 0.32 11.49 -5.15
C ALA A 174 -0.37 10.14 -4.88
N VAL A 175 -0.84 9.95 -3.65
CA VAL A 175 -1.64 8.79 -3.25
C VAL A 175 -2.95 8.73 -4.04
N PHE A 176 -3.69 9.83 -4.17
CA PHE A 176 -4.93 9.86 -4.96
C PHE A 176 -4.67 9.50 -6.42
N ARG A 177 -3.57 9.95 -7.03
CA ARG A 177 -3.21 9.54 -8.40
C ARG A 177 -2.94 8.04 -8.51
N ALA A 178 -2.32 7.42 -7.50
CA ALA A 178 -2.11 5.97 -7.49
C ALA A 178 -3.45 5.21 -7.36
N VAL A 179 -4.35 5.69 -6.51
CA VAL A 179 -5.72 5.18 -6.39
C VAL A 179 -6.47 5.30 -7.72
N ASP A 180 -6.45 6.49 -8.33
CA ASP A 180 -7.10 6.76 -9.62
C ASP A 180 -6.55 5.89 -10.74
N PHE A 181 -5.25 5.59 -10.73
CA PHE A 181 -4.65 4.72 -11.73
C PHE A 181 -5.30 3.32 -11.72
N TRP A 182 -5.43 2.68 -10.57
CA TRP A 182 -6.00 1.33 -10.49
C TRP A 182 -7.52 1.31 -10.67
N LEU A 183 -8.24 2.24 -10.05
CA LEU A 183 -9.69 2.34 -10.23
C LEU A 183 -10.06 2.72 -11.67
N GLY A 184 -9.25 3.57 -12.33
CA GLY A 184 -9.40 3.92 -13.74
C GLY A 184 -9.12 2.77 -14.70
N LEU A 185 -8.30 1.78 -14.31
CA LEU A 185 -8.12 0.53 -15.05
C LEU A 185 -9.32 -0.41 -14.94
N GLY A 186 -10.21 -0.19 -13.97
CA GLY A 186 -11.42 -0.98 -13.75
C GLY A 186 -11.37 -1.89 -12.52
N VAL A 187 -10.34 -1.77 -11.65
CA VAL A 187 -10.30 -2.48 -10.35
C VAL A 187 -11.54 -2.11 -9.54
N ASP A 188 -12.21 -3.10 -8.95
CA ASP A 188 -13.51 -2.93 -8.27
C ASP A 188 -13.37 -2.43 -6.84
N GLY A 189 -12.21 -2.56 -6.24
CA GLY A 189 -11.94 -2.07 -4.89
C GLY A 189 -10.48 -2.11 -4.51
N LEU A 190 -10.16 -1.43 -3.42
CA LEU A 190 -8.84 -1.38 -2.83
C LEU A 190 -8.89 -1.84 -1.38
N ARG A 191 -7.98 -2.72 -1.00
CA ARG A 191 -7.69 -2.98 0.41
C ARG A 191 -6.61 -2.00 0.86
N LEU A 192 -6.92 -1.21 1.86
CA LEU A 192 -6.05 -0.17 2.38
C LEU A 192 -5.24 -0.73 3.54
N ASP A 193 -3.95 -0.92 3.31
CA ASP A 193 -3.00 -1.43 4.28
C ASP A 193 -2.66 -0.37 5.33
N ALA A 194 -2.47 -0.81 6.57
CA ALA A 194 -1.87 -0.03 7.66
C ALA A 194 -2.52 1.35 7.91
N VAL A 195 -3.82 1.48 7.68
CA VAL A 195 -4.53 2.77 7.80
C VAL A 195 -4.47 3.45 9.16
N PRO A 196 -4.31 2.78 10.31
CA PRO A 196 -4.22 3.46 11.60
C PRO A 196 -3.01 4.39 11.75
N TYR A 197 -1.96 4.22 10.94
CA TYR A 197 -0.61 4.75 11.20
C TYR A 197 -0.22 5.95 10.34
N LEU A 198 -1.17 6.56 9.60
CA LEU A 198 -0.88 7.57 8.56
C LEU A 198 -0.33 8.92 9.06
N TYR A 199 -0.50 9.22 10.34
CA TYR A 199 -0.09 10.50 10.93
C TYR A 199 0.67 10.30 12.23
N GLU A 200 1.63 11.19 12.49
CA GLU A 200 2.41 11.24 13.72
C GLU A 200 2.15 12.54 14.48
N ARG A 201 1.94 12.42 15.81
CA ARG A 201 1.80 13.56 16.73
C ARG A 201 2.51 13.29 18.05
N ASP A 202 3.32 14.23 18.50
CA ASP A 202 3.94 14.12 19.83
C ASP A 202 2.87 14.02 20.94
N GLY A 203 3.18 13.22 21.95
CA GLY A 203 2.27 12.97 23.07
C GLY A 203 1.10 12.05 22.72
N THR A 204 1.17 11.34 21.59
CA THR A 204 0.19 10.33 21.16
C THR A 204 0.88 9.03 20.80
N VAL A 205 0.11 7.95 20.71
CA VAL A 205 0.60 6.64 20.21
C VAL A 205 0.75 6.59 18.70
N CYS A 206 0.43 7.68 17.98
CA CYS A 206 0.44 7.78 16.51
C CYS A 206 -0.42 6.68 15.84
N GLU A 207 -1.58 6.41 16.41
CA GLU A 207 -2.54 5.44 15.88
C GLU A 207 -3.96 6.03 15.91
N ASN A 208 -4.74 5.83 14.85
CA ASN A 208 -6.14 6.27 14.74
C ASN A 208 -6.38 7.75 15.07
N LEU A 209 -5.45 8.61 14.70
CA LEU A 209 -5.59 10.04 14.95
C LEU A 209 -6.78 10.64 14.18
N PRO A 210 -7.37 11.74 14.68
CA PRO A 210 -8.47 12.43 13.97
C PRO A 210 -8.13 12.78 12.51
N GLU A 211 -6.88 13.12 12.25
CA GLU A 211 -6.37 13.43 10.91
C GLU A 211 -6.40 12.20 10.00
N THR A 212 -6.11 11.00 10.53
CA THR A 212 -6.23 9.73 9.80
C THR A 212 -7.68 9.51 9.36
N HIS A 213 -8.64 9.64 10.27
CA HIS A 213 -10.07 9.52 9.96
C HIS A 213 -10.53 10.59 8.95
N ALA A 214 -10.04 11.82 9.08
CA ALA A 214 -10.36 12.89 8.12
C ALA A 214 -9.84 12.54 6.71
N PHE A 215 -8.59 12.07 6.60
CA PHE A 215 -8.02 11.63 5.33
C PHE A 215 -8.80 10.46 4.71
N LEU A 216 -9.18 9.44 5.49
CA LEU A 216 -9.95 8.31 4.98
C LEU A 216 -11.34 8.74 4.47
N LYS A 217 -11.98 9.70 5.15
CA LYS A 217 -13.24 10.32 4.68
C LYS A 217 -13.03 11.10 3.37
N ASP A 218 -11.90 11.82 3.25
CA ASP A 218 -11.54 12.53 2.02
C ASP A 218 -11.28 11.55 0.87
N LEU A 219 -10.55 10.46 1.12
CA LEU A 219 -10.31 9.40 0.14
C LEU A 219 -11.64 8.76 -0.31
N ARG A 220 -12.55 8.43 0.64
CA ARG A 220 -13.87 7.88 0.30
C ARG A 220 -14.65 8.84 -0.58
N ARG A 221 -14.67 10.14 -0.21
CA ARG A 221 -15.36 11.19 -0.95
C ARG A 221 -14.79 11.39 -2.36
N HIS A 222 -13.45 11.32 -2.51
CA HIS A 222 -12.76 11.36 -3.79
C HIS A 222 -13.19 10.19 -4.69
N VAL A 223 -13.17 8.99 -4.15
CA VAL A 223 -13.56 7.78 -4.90
C VAL A 223 -15.03 7.82 -5.29
N ASP A 224 -15.94 8.21 -4.38
CA ASP A 224 -17.37 8.29 -4.68
C ASP A 224 -17.71 9.39 -5.72
N GLY A 225 -16.92 10.45 -5.73
CA GLY A 225 -17.09 11.54 -6.70
C GLY A 225 -16.64 11.19 -8.12
N ALA A 226 -15.71 10.24 -8.27
CA ALA A 226 -15.11 9.90 -9.56
C ALA A 226 -15.55 8.53 -10.09
N TYR A 227 -15.93 7.60 -9.21
CA TYR A 227 -16.22 6.21 -9.56
C TYR A 227 -17.49 5.71 -8.89
N THR A 228 -18.24 4.84 -9.56
CA THR A 228 -19.42 4.18 -9.00
C THR A 228 -19.12 2.75 -8.58
N GLY A 229 -19.67 2.31 -7.44
CA GLY A 229 -19.64 0.91 -7.00
C GLY A 229 -18.24 0.40 -6.63
N ARG A 230 -17.34 1.28 -6.17
CA ARG A 230 -15.99 0.89 -5.73
C ARG A 230 -15.94 0.64 -4.23
N MET A 231 -15.31 -0.47 -3.85
CA MET A 231 -15.11 -0.85 -2.45
C MET A 231 -13.77 -0.30 -1.93
N LEU A 232 -13.77 0.18 -0.69
CA LEU A 232 -12.57 0.37 0.10
C LEU A 232 -12.67 -0.54 1.32
N LEU A 233 -11.66 -1.39 1.53
CA LEU A 233 -11.55 -2.31 2.66
C LEU A 233 -10.32 -1.89 3.47
N SER A 234 -10.52 -1.41 4.68
CA SER A 234 -9.41 -0.97 5.53
C SER A 234 -8.89 -2.12 6.39
N GLU A 235 -7.56 -2.26 6.48
CA GLU A 235 -6.95 -3.03 7.54
C GLU A 235 -6.83 -2.15 8.78
N ALA A 236 -7.53 -2.54 9.83
CA ALA A 236 -7.47 -1.87 11.12
C ALA A 236 -7.41 -2.95 12.21
N ASN A 237 -6.21 -3.46 12.48
CA ASN A 237 -5.99 -4.43 13.54
C ASN A 237 -5.99 -3.73 14.91
N GLN A 238 -7.15 -3.20 15.27
CA GLN A 238 -7.40 -2.33 16.42
C GLN A 238 -8.69 -2.76 17.11
N TRP A 239 -8.92 -2.28 18.34
CA TRP A 239 -10.18 -2.46 19.00
C TRP A 239 -11.32 -1.73 18.27
N PRO A 240 -12.55 -2.27 18.26
CA PRO A 240 -13.67 -1.64 17.55
C PRO A 240 -13.94 -0.20 17.98
N GLU A 241 -13.64 0.14 19.25
CA GLU A 241 -13.81 1.48 19.80
C GLU A 241 -12.86 2.50 19.17
N ASP A 242 -11.65 2.06 18.79
CA ASP A 242 -10.61 2.91 18.19
C ASP A 242 -10.81 3.10 16.68
N VAL A 243 -11.57 2.20 16.05
CA VAL A 243 -11.83 2.23 14.59
C VAL A 243 -13.09 3.01 14.25
N ARG A 244 -14.04 3.10 15.19
CA ARG A 244 -15.30 3.84 14.99
C ARG A 244 -15.09 5.31 15.32
N PRO A 245 -15.30 6.24 14.36
CA PRO A 245 -15.30 7.66 14.64
C PRO A 245 -16.54 8.09 15.41
#